data_ec900b66502a7faf94583619a31806a1
#
_entry.id   ec900b66502a7faf94583619a31806a1
#
_cell.length_a   1.000
_cell.length_b   1.000
_cell.length_c   1.000
_cell.angle_alpha   90.00
_cell.angle_beta   90.00
_cell.angle_gamma   90.00
#
_symmetry.space_group_name_H-M   'P 1'
#
loop_
_entity.id
_entity.type
_entity.pdbx_description
1 polymer ?
#
loop_
_entity_poly.entity_id
_entity_poly.type
_entity_poly.pdbx_seq_one_letter_code
_entity_poly.pdbx_strand_id
1 'polypeptide(L)'
;MQLDTSILQCPLTGEELHFVEGKELESIFQEKREIRNLSILKGLVNQSETYFYPIIDDIPLLLHDYAISTGRETDKLNNSKKKENVRVFNYYNEIDFERINNVERYNDAKKWLDSRDVAHSYISLSLLRAKKYLGKQGKYLLDIASGPIGSNEYLELSGNFDIRICIDISLNALHMARENMGSRKGIYICGDIKNIPLKTNICDSVLCQHTLFHVHKDEQENALDELHRTVKKNGKIVIVYSLFYHSLFMNITLFPIQVYRITRHLAGKLYSKIFKPKSHLYFYSHSLAWFKRWAGNDKKIEVYSWRSVNIYFLKLYIHKKLGGAFILKHLSNSEEKYPQVWGKIGEYPVIVVTK
;
A
#
# COMPACT_ATOMS: atom_id res chain seq x y z
N MET A 1 13.92 -14.25 -12.85
CA MET A 1 15.03 -13.49 -12.21
C MET A 1 15.21 -14.12 -10.83
N GLN A 2 16.42 -14.57 -10.50
CA GLN A 2 16.68 -15.14 -9.18
C GLN A 2 16.47 -14.06 -8.11
N LEU A 3 15.82 -14.39 -7.01
CA LEU A 3 15.56 -13.48 -5.89
C LEU A 3 16.88 -13.03 -5.29
N ASP A 4 17.14 -11.71 -5.28
CA ASP A 4 18.33 -11.14 -4.64
C ASP A 4 18.11 -11.05 -3.13
N THR A 5 18.59 -12.06 -2.38
CA THR A 5 18.43 -12.12 -0.92
C THR A 5 19.28 -11.09 -0.20
N SER A 6 20.29 -10.49 -0.86
CA SER A 6 21.19 -9.51 -0.23
C SER A 6 20.49 -8.23 0.24
N ILE A 7 19.33 -7.91 -0.36
CA ILE A 7 18.52 -6.75 0.03
C ILE A 7 17.46 -7.06 1.09
N LEU A 8 17.26 -8.37 1.41
CA LEU A 8 16.21 -8.83 2.31
C LEU A 8 16.69 -8.90 3.76
N GLN A 9 15.73 -8.80 4.68
CA GLN A 9 15.90 -9.11 6.10
C GLN A 9 14.67 -9.83 6.65
N CYS A 10 14.87 -10.59 7.70
CA CYS A 10 13.81 -11.26 8.44
C CYS A 10 12.87 -10.20 9.06
N PRO A 11 11.55 -10.24 8.78
CA PRO A 11 10.62 -9.26 9.34
C PRO A 11 10.42 -9.39 10.87
N LEU A 12 10.82 -10.53 11.47
CA LEU A 12 10.73 -10.76 12.91
C LEU A 12 11.97 -10.35 13.66
N THR A 13 13.16 -10.70 13.14
CA THR A 13 14.43 -10.54 13.86
C THR A 13 15.34 -9.47 13.27
N GLY A 14 15.08 -9.01 12.04
CA GLY A 14 15.96 -8.10 11.31
C GLY A 14 17.22 -8.76 10.73
N GLU A 15 17.43 -10.05 10.98
CA GLU A 15 18.57 -10.80 10.48
C GLU A 15 18.55 -10.99 8.97
N GLU A 16 19.71 -11.32 8.40
CA GLU A 16 19.83 -11.70 6.99
C GLU A 16 19.03 -12.96 6.68
N LEU A 17 18.53 -13.04 5.46
CA LEU A 17 17.81 -14.20 4.96
C LEU A 17 18.67 -14.91 3.91
N HIS A 18 18.72 -16.22 3.98
CA HIS A 18 19.36 -17.08 2.97
C HIS A 18 18.37 -18.12 2.43
N PHE A 19 18.60 -18.52 1.20
CA PHE A 19 17.76 -19.46 0.47
C PHE A 19 18.10 -20.88 0.91
N VAL A 20 17.08 -21.71 1.11
CA VAL A 20 17.21 -23.13 1.47
C VAL A 20 16.22 -23.98 0.69
N GLU A 21 16.66 -25.18 0.27
CA GLU A 21 15.84 -26.16 -0.44
C GLU A 21 16.27 -27.60 -0.19
N GLY A 22 15.41 -28.56 -0.46
CA GLY A 22 15.70 -29.98 -0.42
C GLY A 22 16.25 -30.47 0.91
N LYS A 23 17.42 -31.17 0.90
CA LYS A 23 18.04 -31.75 2.10
C LYS A 23 18.47 -30.69 3.14
N GLU A 24 18.86 -29.50 2.70
CA GLU A 24 19.22 -28.40 3.60
C GLU A 24 18.00 -27.98 4.42
N LEU A 25 16.84 -27.82 3.75
CA LEU A 25 15.58 -27.54 4.44
C LEU A 25 15.24 -28.60 5.48
N GLU A 26 15.42 -29.91 5.14
CA GLU A 26 15.16 -30.98 6.08
C GLU A 26 16.06 -30.96 7.32
N SER A 27 17.30 -30.45 7.19
CA SER A 27 18.25 -30.39 8.30
C SER A 27 17.99 -29.26 9.30
N ILE A 28 17.27 -28.21 8.88
CA ILE A 28 16.97 -27.04 9.70
C ILE A 28 15.89 -27.36 10.75
N PHE A 29 14.90 -28.16 10.40
CA PHE A 29 13.80 -28.50 11.30
C PHE A 29 14.16 -29.62 12.25
N GLN A 30 13.94 -29.43 13.56
CA GLN A 30 14.19 -30.44 14.61
C GLN A 30 13.21 -31.61 14.52
N GLU A 31 11.96 -31.35 14.12
CA GLU A 31 10.93 -32.39 13.95
C GLU A 31 10.55 -32.56 12.48
N LYS A 32 10.96 -33.65 11.85
CA LYS A 32 10.63 -33.97 10.44
C LYS A 32 9.12 -34.10 10.16
N ARG A 33 8.26 -34.19 11.18
CA ARG A 33 6.80 -34.30 11.01
C ARG A 33 6.14 -33.05 10.46
N GLU A 34 6.64 -31.87 10.80
CA GLU A 34 6.06 -30.58 10.33
C GLU A 34 6.29 -30.35 8.84
N ILE A 35 7.44 -30.77 8.31
CA ILE A 35 7.79 -30.58 6.88
C ILE A 35 7.01 -31.54 5.97
N ARG A 36 6.73 -32.77 6.40
CA ARG A 36 6.07 -33.81 5.55
C ARG A 36 4.63 -33.41 5.14
N ASN A 37 3.99 -32.53 5.91
CA ASN A 37 2.66 -31.99 5.61
C ASN A 37 2.68 -30.70 4.78
N LEU A 38 3.85 -30.08 4.64
CA LEU A 38 4.04 -28.89 3.82
C LEU A 38 4.62 -29.38 2.50
N SER A 39 3.89 -29.35 1.42
CA SER A 39 4.39 -29.53 0.04
C SER A 39 5.35 -28.41 -0.39
N ILE A 40 6.08 -27.83 0.58
CA ILE A 40 6.99 -26.70 0.42
C ILE A 40 8.39 -27.28 0.19
N LEU A 41 8.95 -26.97 -0.99
CA LEU A 41 10.23 -27.48 -1.44
C LEU A 41 11.38 -26.50 -1.26
N LYS A 42 11.09 -25.20 -1.06
CA LYS A 42 12.09 -24.11 -0.99
C LYS A 42 11.57 -22.94 -0.15
N GLY A 43 12.50 -22.17 0.41
CA GLY A 43 12.16 -20.99 1.19
C GLY A 43 13.37 -20.16 1.60
N LEU A 44 13.13 -19.22 2.51
CA LEU A 44 14.17 -18.41 3.14
C LEU A 44 14.20 -18.71 4.64
N VAL A 45 15.40 -18.74 5.20
CA VAL A 45 15.60 -18.89 6.64
C VAL A 45 16.48 -17.75 7.14
N ASN A 46 16.23 -17.26 8.35
CA ASN A 46 17.07 -16.24 8.97
C ASN A 46 18.40 -16.81 9.46
N GLN A 47 19.41 -15.96 9.67
CA GLN A 47 20.78 -16.37 9.98
C GLN A 47 20.88 -17.27 11.22
N SER A 48 20.06 -17.05 12.25
CA SER A 48 19.98 -17.90 13.46
C SER A 48 19.21 -19.21 13.23
N GLU A 49 18.67 -19.42 12.03
CA GLU A 49 17.84 -20.56 11.65
C GLU A 49 16.65 -20.80 12.59
N THR A 50 16.06 -19.74 13.14
CA THR A 50 14.90 -19.83 14.04
C THR A 50 13.57 -19.72 13.30
N TYR A 51 13.52 -19.00 12.18
CA TYR A 51 12.31 -18.77 11.38
C TYR A 51 12.53 -19.09 9.91
N PHE A 52 11.65 -19.90 9.37
CA PHE A 52 11.57 -20.27 7.96
C PHE A 52 10.37 -19.59 7.30
N TYR A 53 10.56 -19.09 6.08
CA TYR A 53 9.55 -18.44 5.25
C TYR A 53 9.41 -19.18 3.91
N PRO A 54 8.26 -19.73 3.57
CA PRO A 54 8.07 -20.44 2.31
C PRO A 54 8.12 -19.51 1.11
N ILE A 55 8.56 -20.06 -0.03
CA ILE A 55 8.46 -19.40 -1.35
C ILE A 55 7.41 -20.15 -2.16
N ILE A 56 6.36 -19.46 -2.58
CA ILE A 56 5.27 -20.01 -3.41
C ILE A 56 5.31 -19.28 -4.75
N ASP A 57 5.37 -20.03 -5.85
CA ASP A 57 5.44 -19.50 -7.22
C ASP A 57 6.48 -18.39 -7.39
N ASP A 58 7.66 -18.61 -6.81
CA ASP A 58 8.80 -17.67 -6.78
C ASP A 58 8.54 -16.35 -6.03
N ILE A 59 7.48 -16.28 -5.20
CA ILE A 59 7.20 -15.16 -4.31
C ILE A 59 7.44 -15.59 -2.86
N PRO A 60 8.40 -14.98 -2.14
CA PRO A 60 8.62 -15.27 -0.72
C PRO A 60 7.50 -14.69 0.14
N LEU A 61 7.03 -15.50 1.10
CA LEU A 61 5.99 -15.11 2.05
C LEU A 61 6.62 -14.55 3.33
N LEU A 62 7.11 -13.33 3.28
CA LEU A 62 7.79 -12.63 4.38
C LEU A 62 6.80 -11.86 5.28
N LEU A 63 5.76 -12.56 5.71
CA LEU A 63 4.79 -12.07 6.69
C LEU A 63 5.03 -12.76 8.03
N HIS A 64 4.85 -12.01 9.13
CA HIS A 64 4.93 -12.54 10.48
C HIS A 64 4.09 -13.83 10.68
N ASP A 65 2.88 -13.84 10.13
CA ASP A 65 1.93 -14.94 10.31
C ASP A 65 2.28 -16.20 9.50
N TYR A 66 3.19 -16.08 8.52
CA TYR A 66 3.73 -17.20 7.73
C TYR A 66 5.12 -17.65 8.17
N ALA A 67 5.71 -17.01 9.17
CA ALA A 67 6.93 -17.47 9.78
C ALA A 67 6.70 -18.84 10.45
N ILE A 68 7.44 -19.85 10.04
CA ILE A 68 7.40 -21.19 10.59
C ILE A 68 8.61 -21.32 11.53
N SER A 69 8.35 -21.57 12.82
CA SER A 69 9.42 -21.85 13.79
C SER A 69 10.09 -23.17 13.44
N THR A 70 11.42 -23.17 13.46
CA THR A 70 12.22 -24.39 13.24
C THR A 70 12.34 -25.26 14.49
N GLY A 71 11.82 -24.78 15.64
CA GLY A 71 11.93 -25.45 16.94
C GLY A 71 13.22 -25.14 17.70
N ARG A 72 14.10 -24.26 17.17
CA ARG A 72 15.37 -23.87 17.83
C ARG A 72 15.22 -22.81 18.93
N GLU A 73 14.09 -22.11 18.96
CA GLU A 73 13.71 -21.22 20.07
C GLU A 73 12.27 -21.43 20.51
N THR A 74 12.01 -21.28 21.82
CA THR A 74 10.65 -21.34 22.37
C THR A 74 9.91 -20.05 22.06
N ASP A 75 9.01 -20.09 21.10
CA ASP A 75 8.20 -18.99 20.63
C ASP A 75 7.35 -18.35 21.72
N LYS A 76 7.64 -17.12 22.05
CA LYS A 76 6.68 -16.19 22.68
C LYS A 76 5.97 -15.33 21.63
N LEU A 77 5.46 -15.94 20.56
CA LEU A 77 4.63 -15.25 19.57
C LEU A 77 3.31 -14.82 20.21
N ASN A 78 3.13 -13.50 20.33
CA ASN A 78 1.96 -12.88 20.97
C ASN A 78 0.69 -13.13 20.11
N ASN A 79 -0.16 -14.06 20.52
CA ASN A 79 -1.38 -14.52 19.83
C ASN A 79 -2.45 -13.42 19.57
N SER A 80 -2.36 -12.24 20.17
CA SER A 80 -3.36 -11.18 20.00
C SER A 80 -3.22 -10.39 18.69
N LYS A 81 -2.00 -10.17 18.21
CA LYS A 81 -1.74 -9.49 16.91
C LYS A 81 -2.04 -10.37 15.70
N LYS A 82 -1.98 -11.69 15.87
CA LYS A 82 -2.24 -12.70 14.83
C LYS A 82 -3.65 -12.59 14.22
N LYS A 83 -4.68 -12.26 15.00
CA LYS A 83 -6.08 -12.23 14.53
C LYS A 83 -6.39 -11.08 13.57
N GLU A 84 -5.76 -9.92 13.69
CA GLU A 84 -6.07 -8.74 12.86
C GLU A 84 -5.37 -8.81 11.50
N ASN A 85 -4.13 -9.26 11.46
CA ASN A 85 -3.38 -9.48 10.22
C ASN A 85 -4.01 -10.59 9.36
N VAL A 86 -4.44 -11.69 9.97
CA VAL A 86 -5.17 -12.78 9.28
C VAL A 86 -6.47 -12.26 8.67
N ARG A 87 -7.18 -11.34 9.33
CA ARG A 87 -8.43 -10.77 8.82
C ARG A 87 -8.19 -9.87 7.60
N VAL A 88 -7.16 -9.04 7.62
CA VAL A 88 -6.78 -8.16 6.49
C VAL A 88 -6.28 -9.01 5.33
N PHE A 89 -5.44 -10.00 5.60
CA PHE A 89 -4.94 -10.95 4.61
C PHE A 89 -6.09 -11.72 3.92
N ASN A 90 -7.00 -12.33 4.70
CA ASN A 90 -8.15 -13.05 4.13
C ASN A 90 -9.04 -12.11 3.30
N TYR A 91 -9.28 -10.88 3.78
CA TYR A 91 -10.05 -9.90 3.02
C TYR A 91 -9.46 -9.65 1.63
N TYR A 92 -8.15 -9.41 1.52
CA TYR A 92 -7.52 -9.10 0.24
C TYR A 92 -7.26 -10.33 -0.65
N ASN A 93 -7.21 -11.55 -0.10
CA ASN A 93 -7.11 -12.78 -0.90
C ASN A 93 -8.49 -13.33 -1.33
N GLU A 94 -9.57 -12.99 -0.60
CA GLU A 94 -10.95 -13.38 -0.93
C GLU A 94 -11.64 -12.37 -1.87
N ILE A 95 -11.10 -11.14 -2.02
CA ILE A 95 -11.66 -10.16 -2.95
C ILE A 95 -11.28 -10.53 -4.38
N ASP A 96 -12.30 -10.79 -5.20
CA ASP A 96 -12.13 -10.93 -6.64
C ASP A 96 -11.66 -9.64 -7.29
N PHE A 97 -10.80 -9.78 -8.28
CA PHE A 97 -10.42 -8.70 -9.18
C PHE A 97 -11.36 -8.66 -10.36
N GLU A 98 -11.77 -7.48 -10.75
CA GLU A 98 -12.58 -7.26 -11.94
C GLU A 98 -11.91 -6.27 -12.89
N ARG A 99 -12.00 -6.58 -14.19
CA ARG A 99 -11.49 -5.70 -15.24
C ARG A 99 -12.53 -4.65 -15.60
N ILE A 100 -12.27 -3.39 -15.22
CA ILE A 100 -13.13 -2.24 -15.52
C ILE A 100 -12.36 -1.30 -16.44
N ASN A 101 -12.88 -1.04 -17.65
CA ASN A 101 -12.22 -0.19 -18.67
C ASN A 101 -10.77 -0.63 -18.95
N ASN A 102 -10.52 -1.93 -19.10
CA ASN A 102 -9.21 -2.55 -19.29
C ASN A 102 -8.22 -2.36 -18.12
N VAL A 103 -8.69 -1.98 -16.93
CA VAL A 103 -7.90 -1.85 -15.71
C VAL A 103 -8.36 -2.87 -14.69
N GLU A 104 -7.44 -3.70 -14.23
CA GLU A 104 -7.71 -4.66 -13.16
C GLU A 104 -7.70 -3.96 -11.81
N ARG A 105 -8.77 -4.15 -11.06
CA ARG A 105 -8.99 -3.50 -9.76
C ARG A 105 -9.71 -4.43 -8.81
N TYR A 106 -9.49 -4.22 -7.53
CA TYR A 106 -10.32 -4.84 -6.50
C TYR A 106 -11.79 -4.47 -6.69
N ASN A 107 -12.70 -5.40 -6.49
CA ASN A 107 -14.15 -5.18 -6.66
C ASN A 107 -14.70 -4.05 -5.78
N ASP A 108 -14.10 -3.79 -4.63
CA ASP A 108 -14.49 -2.68 -3.76
C ASP A 108 -14.06 -1.31 -4.32
N ALA A 109 -13.03 -1.26 -5.16
CA ALA A 109 -12.57 -0.03 -5.81
C ALA A 109 -13.64 0.61 -6.71
N LYS A 110 -14.61 -0.18 -7.23
CA LYS A 110 -15.78 0.33 -7.97
C LYS A 110 -16.56 1.39 -7.21
N LYS A 111 -16.62 1.29 -5.89
CA LYS A 111 -17.35 2.23 -5.04
C LYS A 111 -16.64 3.59 -4.93
N TRP A 112 -15.34 3.64 -5.20
CA TRP A 112 -14.47 4.79 -4.99
C TRP A 112 -13.93 5.42 -6.27
N LEU A 113 -14.18 4.80 -7.43
CA LEU A 113 -13.74 5.26 -8.73
C LEU A 113 -14.92 5.64 -9.63
N ASP A 114 -14.78 6.77 -10.30
CA ASP A 114 -15.74 7.18 -11.32
C ASP A 114 -15.32 6.61 -12.67
N SER A 115 -16.05 5.61 -13.16
CA SER A 115 -15.79 4.96 -14.45
C SER A 115 -16.43 5.69 -15.64
N ARG A 116 -17.09 6.85 -15.42
CA ARG A 116 -17.74 7.60 -16.50
C ARG A 116 -16.71 8.29 -17.39
N ASP A 117 -16.95 8.30 -18.70
CA ASP A 117 -16.06 8.93 -19.69
C ASP A 117 -15.73 10.39 -19.35
N VAL A 118 -16.70 11.14 -18.78
CA VAL A 118 -16.52 12.53 -18.41
C VAL A 118 -15.41 12.76 -17.37
N ALA A 119 -15.13 11.77 -16.53
CA ALA A 119 -14.12 11.83 -15.48
C ALA A 119 -12.80 11.14 -15.87
N HIS A 120 -12.79 10.36 -16.94
CA HIS A 120 -11.68 9.47 -17.30
C HIS A 120 -10.34 10.23 -17.41
N SER A 121 -10.26 11.27 -18.26
CA SER A 121 -9.02 12.03 -18.44
C SER A 121 -8.51 12.67 -17.15
N TYR A 122 -9.40 13.18 -16.29
CA TYR A 122 -9.02 13.77 -15.01
C TYR A 122 -8.44 12.72 -14.05
N ILE A 123 -9.03 11.52 -14.02
CA ILE A 123 -8.56 10.42 -13.18
C ILE A 123 -7.21 9.91 -13.68
N SER A 124 -7.04 9.63 -14.98
CA SER A 124 -5.78 9.16 -15.56
C SER A 124 -4.62 10.15 -15.32
N LEU A 125 -4.86 11.45 -15.51
CA LEU A 125 -3.86 12.47 -15.20
C LEU A 125 -3.48 12.48 -13.72
N SER A 126 -4.44 12.28 -12.80
CA SER A 126 -4.15 12.25 -11.38
C SER A 126 -3.27 11.05 -10.99
N LEU A 127 -3.47 9.88 -11.62
CA LEU A 127 -2.64 8.69 -11.36
C LEU A 127 -1.16 8.95 -11.63
N LEU A 128 -0.82 9.72 -12.67
CA LEU A 128 0.56 10.04 -13.04
C LEU A 128 1.20 11.12 -12.16
N ARG A 129 0.42 11.89 -11.37
CA ARG A 129 0.96 12.99 -10.57
C ARG A 129 2.00 12.57 -9.55
N ALA A 130 1.85 11.38 -8.96
CA ALA A 130 2.82 10.86 -8.01
C ALA A 130 4.23 10.70 -8.64
N LYS A 131 4.32 10.39 -9.94
CA LYS A 131 5.59 10.24 -10.67
C LYS A 131 6.48 11.48 -10.59
N LYS A 132 5.89 12.68 -10.57
CA LYS A 132 6.63 13.95 -10.51
C LYS A 132 7.48 14.11 -9.25
N TYR A 133 7.09 13.42 -8.18
CA TYR A 133 7.70 13.56 -6.86
C TYR A 133 8.63 12.40 -6.51
N LEU A 134 8.64 11.32 -7.29
CA LEU A 134 9.62 10.24 -7.20
C LEU A 134 11.00 10.75 -7.65
N GLY A 135 12.06 10.01 -7.32
CA GLY A 135 13.40 10.30 -7.80
C GLY A 135 13.49 10.35 -9.32
N LYS A 136 14.41 11.16 -9.86
CA LYS A 136 14.59 11.30 -11.31
C LYS A 136 15.07 10.00 -11.95
N GLN A 137 15.89 9.24 -11.23
CA GLN A 137 16.39 7.92 -11.62
C GLN A 137 16.86 7.15 -10.38
N GLY A 138 16.92 5.84 -10.46
CA GLY A 138 17.42 4.99 -9.37
C GLY A 138 17.40 3.51 -9.74
N LYS A 139 18.05 2.69 -8.92
CA LYS A 139 18.03 1.24 -9.07
C LYS A 139 16.71 0.67 -8.59
N TYR A 140 16.30 1.02 -7.36
CA TYR A 140 15.14 0.42 -6.72
C TYR A 140 14.04 1.45 -6.40
N LEU A 141 12.83 1.20 -6.92
CA LEU A 141 11.59 1.80 -6.44
C LEU A 141 10.87 0.76 -5.57
N LEU A 142 10.71 1.04 -4.28
CA LEU A 142 9.78 0.28 -3.45
C LEU A 142 8.34 0.77 -3.71
N ASP A 143 7.48 -0.14 -4.08
CA ASP A 143 6.04 0.06 -4.20
C ASP A 143 5.35 -0.81 -3.14
N ILE A 144 4.98 -0.17 -2.03
CA ILE A 144 4.39 -0.85 -0.87
C ILE A 144 2.86 -0.85 -0.98
N ALA A 145 2.25 -2.02 -0.76
CA ALA A 145 0.87 -2.34 -1.09
C ALA A 145 0.58 -2.03 -2.57
N SER A 146 1.42 -2.61 -3.43
CA SER A 146 1.45 -2.34 -4.88
C SER A 146 0.14 -2.70 -5.59
N GLY A 147 -0.63 -3.62 -5.02
CA GLY A 147 -1.78 -4.19 -5.69
C GLY A 147 -1.39 -4.89 -7.00
N PRO A 148 -2.35 -5.07 -7.94
CA PRO A 148 -2.13 -5.80 -9.19
C PRO A 148 -1.41 -5.00 -10.29
N ILE A 149 -1.10 -3.71 -10.10
CA ILE A 149 -0.51 -2.81 -11.12
C ILE A 149 -1.33 -2.85 -12.42
N GLY A 150 -2.65 -2.76 -12.29
CA GLY A 150 -3.61 -3.05 -13.37
C GLY A 150 -3.78 -1.94 -14.42
N SER A 151 -2.93 -0.91 -14.53
CA SER A 151 -3.04 0.12 -15.57
C SER A 151 -1.69 0.63 -16.06
N ASN A 152 -1.69 1.17 -17.29
CA ASN A 152 -0.50 1.76 -17.89
C ASN A 152 0.07 2.92 -17.04
N GLU A 153 -0.80 3.73 -16.43
CA GLU A 153 -0.39 4.81 -15.56
C GLU A 153 0.40 4.29 -14.35
N TYR A 154 -0.04 3.18 -13.74
CA TYR A 154 0.71 2.54 -12.64
C TYR A 154 2.03 1.95 -13.11
N LEU A 155 2.09 1.35 -14.31
CA LEU A 155 3.34 0.87 -14.91
C LEU A 155 4.34 2.02 -15.12
N GLU A 156 3.87 3.17 -15.55
CA GLU A 156 4.69 4.35 -15.82
C GLU A 156 5.32 4.98 -14.56
N LEU A 157 4.80 4.71 -13.36
CA LEU A 157 5.37 5.24 -12.11
C LEU A 157 6.80 4.76 -11.86
N SER A 158 7.15 3.57 -12.34
CA SER A 158 8.50 3.00 -12.18
C SER A 158 9.43 3.22 -13.37
N GLY A 159 9.02 3.99 -14.39
CA GLY A 159 9.79 4.14 -15.63
C GLY A 159 11.19 4.75 -15.48
N ASN A 160 11.48 5.40 -14.34
CA ASN A 160 12.80 5.97 -14.03
C ASN A 160 13.68 5.07 -13.15
N PHE A 161 13.23 3.84 -12.86
CA PHE A 161 13.94 2.91 -11.97
C PHE A 161 14.23 1.60 -12.71
N ASP A 162 15.38 0.99 -12.39
CA ASP A 162 15.77 -0.27 -13.02
C ASP A 162 14.88 -1.42 -12.57
N ILE A 163 14.50 -1.45 -11.28
CA ILE A 163 13.73 -2.53 -10.63
C ILE A 163 12.64 -1.93 -9.75
N ARG A 164 11.41 -2.43 -9.91
CA ARG A 164 10.30 -2.16 -8.99
C ARG A 164 10.18 -3.30 -8.00
N ILE A 165 10.28 -2.99 -6.70
CA ILE A 165 10.06 -3.94 -5.62
C ILE A 165 8.60 -3.80 -5.21
N CYS A 166 7.79 -4.79 -5.54
CA CYS A 166 6.36 -4.83 -5.22
C CYS A 166 6.17 -5.62 -3.94
N ILE A 167 5.70 -4.96 -2.88
CA ILE A 167 5.35 -5.62 -1.62
C ILE A 167 3.86 -5.45 -1.40
N ASP A 168 3.16 -6.57 -1.19
CA ASP A 168 1.74 -6.59 -0.87
C ASP A 168 1.43 -7.75 0.08
N ILE A 169 0.37 -7.64 0.87
CA ILE A 169 -0.11 -8.74 1.71
C ILE A 169 -0.87 -9.79 0.89
N SER A 170 -1.38 -9.45 -0.28
CA SER A 170 -2.13 -10.31 -1.17
C SER A 170 -1.22 -10.99 -2.18
N LEU A 171 -1.08 -12.31 -2.06
CA LEU A 171 -0.34 -13.13 -3.02
C LEU A 171 -0.96 -13.05 -4.42
N ASN A 172 -2.29 -13.04 -4.51
CA ASN A 172 -3.01 -12.89 -5.78
C ASN A 172 -2.69 -11.56 -6.48
N ALA A 173 -2.66 -10.46 -5.72
CA ALA A 173 -2.28 -9.16 -6.26
C ALA A 173 -0.85 -9.15 -6.82
N LEU A 174 0.08 -9.83 -6.16
CA LEU A 174 1.47 -9.94 -6.60
C LEU A 174 1.62 -10.80 -7.86
N HIS A 175 0.85 -11.88 -7.98
CA HIS A 175 0.79 -12.67 -9.22
C HIS A 175 0.33 -11.81 -10.40
N MET A 176 -0.77 -11.09 -10.23
CA MET A 176 -1.28 -10.17 -11.25
C MET A 176 -0.30 -9.03 -11.55
N ALA A 177 0.36 -8.47 -10.53
CA ALA A 177 1.39 -7.45 -10.71
C ALA A 177 2.55 -7.97 -11.56
N ARG A 178 2.99 -9.22 -11.35
CA ARG A 178 4.02 -9.88 -12.13
C ARG A 178 3.61 -10.04 -13.61
N GLU A 179 2.39 -10.48 -13.84
CA GLU A 179 1.84 -10.61 -15.18
C GLU A 179 1.73 -9.25 -15.89
N ASN A 180 1.18 -8.26 -15.21
CA ASN A 180 0.99 -6.91 -15.76
C ASN A 180 2.30 -6.15 -15.98
N MET A 181 3.33 -6.41 -15.18
CA MET A 181 4.68 -5.86 -15.38
C MET A 181 5.36 -6.41 -16.64
N GLY A 182 5.00 -7.64 -17.08
CA GLY A 182 5.51 -8.27 -18.30
C GLY A 182 7.04 -8.39 -18.31
N SER A 183 7.69 -7.79 -19.31
CA SER A 183 9.17 -7.81 -19.45
C SER A 183 9.90 -6.83 -18.52
N ARG A 184 9.21 -5.96 -17.79
CA ARG A 184 9.81 -5.01 -16.84
C ARG A 184 10.36 -5.74 -15.62
N LYS A 185 11.52 -5.29 -15.10
CA LYS A 185 12.16 -5.94 -13.96
C LYS A 185 11.39 -5.65 -12.67
N GLY A 186 10.86 -6.69 -12.04
CA GLY A 186 10.14 -6.64 -10.78
C GLY A 186 10.64 -7.66 -9.78
N ILE A 187 10.63 -7.31 -8.48
CA ILE A 187 10.79 -8.22 -7.35
C ILE A 187 9.45 -8.21 -6.62
N TYR A 188 8.91 -9.40 -6.31
CA TYR A 188 7.59 -9.55 -5.71
C TYR A 188 7.73 -10.25 -4.37
N ILE A 189 7.21 -9.63 -3.31
CA ILE A 189 7.35 -10.12 -1.93
C ILE A 189 6.00 -10.00 -1.22
N CYS A 190 5.50 -11.09 -0.68
CA CYS A 190 4.35 -11.05 0.21
C CYS A 190 4.81 -10.55 1.58
N GLY A 191 4.40 -9.31 1.96
CA GLY A 191 4.92 -8.61 3.14
C GLY A 191 3.99 -7.52 3.66
N ASP A 192 4.24 -7.08 4.90
CA ASP A 192 3.46 -6.05 5.60
C ASP A 192 4.21 -4.72 5.64
N ILE A 193 3.53 -3.61 5.38
CA ILE A 193 4.05 -2.24 5.49
C ILE A 193 4.61 -1.94 6.89
N LYS A 194 4.12 -2.61 7.92
CA LYS A 194 4.53 -2.41 9.31
C LYS A 194 5.85 -3.08 9.67
N ASN A 195 6.29 -4.05 8.85
CA ASN A 195 7.55 -4.79 9.02
C ASN A 195 8.09 -5.12 7.63
N ILE A 196 8.59 -4.12 6.93
CA ILE A 196 9.06 -4.26 5.55
C ILE A 196 10.30 -5.17 5.51
N PRO A 197 10.27 -6.30 4.78
CA PRO A 197 11.34 -7.30 4.77
C PRO A 197 12.53 -6.89 3.88
N LEU A 198 12.89 -5.61 3.90
CA LEU A 198 14.05 -5.04 3.21
C LEU A 198 15.02 -4.46 4.22
N LYS A 199 16.31 -4.58 3.97
CA LYS A 199 17.36 -3.91 4.76
C LYS A 199 17.20 -2.38 4.71
N THR A 200 17.84 -1.70 5.66
CA THR A 200 17.85 -0.23 5.75
C THR A 200 18.58 0.39 4.57
N ASN A 201 18.09 1.52 4.06
CA ASN A 201 18.72 2.33 3.00
C ASN A 201 18.91 1.58 1.65
N ILE A 202 17.95 0.74 1.26
CA ILE A 202 17.99 -0.01 0.00
C ILE A 202 17.36 0.79 -1.16
N CYS A 203 16.24 1.47 -0.92
CA CYS A 203 15.42 2.02 -1.99
C CYS A 203 15.79 3.46 -2.33
N ASP A 204 15.89 3.78 -3.63
CA ASP A 204 16.14 5.15 -4.10
C ASP A 204 14.88 6.02 -3.94
N SER A 205 13.70 5.41 -4.09
CA SER A 205 12.42 6.01 -3.76
C SER A 205 11.45 4.97 -3.23
N VAL A 206 10.46 5.44 -2.46
CA VAL A 206 9.36 4.63 -1.90
C VAL A 206 8.04 5.24 -2.34
N LEU A 207 7.14 4.42 -2.83
CA LEU A 207 5.78 4.77 -3.21
C LEU A 207 4.80 4.02 -2.32
N CYS A 208 3.87 4.75 -1.69
CA CYS A 208 2.78 4.20 -0.88
C CYS A 208 1.48 4.87 -1.32
N GLN A 209 0.61 4.13 -2.01
CA GLN A 209 -0.63 4.70 -2.54
C GLN A 209 -1.85 4.11 -1.85
N HIS A 210 -2.70 4.98 -1.29
CA HIS A 210 -4.02 4.65 -0.74
C HIS A 210 -4.05 3.53 0.32
N THR A 211 -2.94 3.28 1.02
CA THR A 211 -2.80 2.13 1.94
C THR A 211 -2.70 2.56 3.40
N LEU A 212 -1.93 3.60 3.70
CA LEU A 212 -1.58 3.95 5.07
C LEU A 212 -2.81 4.13 5.98
N PHE A 213 -3.93 4.67 5.47
CA PHE A 213 -5.18 4.84 6.22
C PHE A 213 -5.96 3.54 6.47
N HIS A 214 -5.51 2.41 5.90
CA HIS A 214 -6.01 1.06 6.20
C HIS A 214 -5.19 0.36 7.29
N VAL A 215 -4.03 0.89 7.64
CA VAL A 215 -3.27 0.47 8.82
C VAL A 215 -3.96 0.99 10.09
N HIS A 216 -3.97 0.19 11.16
CA HIS A 216 -4.56 0.63 12.43
C HIS A 216 -3.92 1.94 12.90
N LYS A 217 -4.72 2.87 13.42
CA LYS A 217 -4.29 4.24 13.75
C LYS A 217 -3.04 4.31 14.62
N ASP A 218 -2.91 3.37 15.57
CA ASP A 218 -1.79 3.30 16.51
C ASP A 218 -0.53 2.66 15.91
N GLU A 219 -0.62 2.09 14.69
CA GLU A 219 0.48 1.46 13.95
C GLU A 219 0.90 2.26 12.71
N GLN A 220 0.19 3.35 12.37
CA GLN A 220 0.52 4.15 11.17
C GLN A 220 1.88 4.86 11.31
N GLU A 221 2.29 5.27 12.53
CA GLU A 221 3.64 5.83 12.75
C GLU A 221 4.72 4.79 12.49
N ASN A 222 4.56 3.56 13.00
CA ASN A 222 5.48 2.47 12.73
C ASN A 222 5.61 2.18 11.22
N ALA A 223 4.49 2.19 10.50
CA ALA A 223 4.51 2.03 9.05
C ALA A 223 5.30 3.16 8.35
N LEU A 224 5.15 4.42 8.79
CA LEU A 224 5.94 5.54 8.26
C LEU A 224 7.44 5.40 8.58
N ASP A 225 7.79 4.92 9.77
CA ASP A 225 9.18 4.67 10.17
C ASP A 225 9.81 3.56 9.33
N GLU A 226 9.07 2.52 8.97
CA GLU A 226 9.52 1.47 8.07
C GLU A 226 9.75 1.98 6.63
N LEU A 227 8.86 2.83 6.10
CA LEU A 227 9.09 3.50 4.82
C LEU A 227 10.37 4.35 4.88
N HIS A 228 10.54 5.10 5.98
CA HIS A 228 11.72 5.95 6.18
C HIS A 228 13.00 5.13 6.39
N ARG A 229 12.93 3.98 7.05
CA ARG A 229 14.07 3.08 7.23
C ARG A 229 14.57 2.56 5.89
N THR A 230 13.67 2.12 5.01
CA THR A 230 14.02 1.47 3.73
C THR A 230 14.55 2.42 2.66
N VAL A 231 14.17 3.70 2.69
CA VAL A 231 14.67 4.67 1.72
C VAL A 231 16.10 5.11 2.05
N LYS A 232 16.92 5.33 1.01
CA LYS A 232 18.29 5.86 1.11
C LYS A 232 18.30 7.32 1.58
N LYS A 233 19.45 7.76 2.10
CA LYS A 233 19.70 9.19 2.37
C LYS A 233 19.49 10.00 1.08
N ASN A 234 18.79 11.13 1.17
CA ASN A 234 18.34 11.97 0.06
C ASN A 234 17.30 11.31 -0.86
N GLY A 235 16.87 10.10 -0.58
CA GLY A 235 15.76 9.45 -1.28
C GLY A 235 14.41 10.03 -0.86
N LYS A 236 13.37 9.72 -1.64
CA LYS A 236 12.02 10.27 -1.45
C LYS A 236 11.02 9.19 -1.13
N ILE A 237 10.15 9.48 -0.17
CA ILE A 237 8.95 8.72 0.12
C ILE A 237 7.77 9.52 -0.41
N VAL A 238 6.99 8.92 -1.30
CA VAL A 238 5.82 9.53 -1.94
C VAL A 238 4.57 8.79 -1.48
N ILE A 239 3.75 9.45 -0.68
CA ILE A 239 2.56 8.87 -0.09
C ILE A 239 1.33 9.54 -0.69
N VAL A 240 0.48 8.79 -1.38
CA VAL A 240 -0.86 9.25 -1.77
C VAL A 240 -1.83 8.89 -0.64
N TYR A 241 -2.38 9.92 -0.01
CA TYR A 241 -3.19 9.77 1.20
C TYR A 241 -4.62 10.27 0.98
N SER A 242 -5.56 9.88 1.84
CA SER A 242 -6.91 10.45 1.88
C SER A 242 -7.10 11.26 3.16
N LEU A 243 -7.35 12.55 3.03
CA LEU A 243 -7.65 13.42 4.18
C LEU A 243 -9.08 13.23 4.70
N PHE A 244 -9.96 12.72 3.87
CA PHE A 244 -11.35 12.41 4.18
C PHE A 244 -12.08 13.54 4.97
N TYR A 245 -12.27 13.40 6.30
CA TYR A 245 -12.91 14.44 7.12
C TYR A 245 -12.07 15.70 7.29
N HIS A 246 -10.79 15.67 6.98
CA HIS A 246 -9.87 16.80 7.11
C HIS A 246 -9.76 17.64 5.82
N SER A 247 -10.43 17.24 4.71
CA SER A 247 -10.45 18.00 3.46
C SER A 247 -11.40 19.18 3.58
N LEU A 248 -10.84 20.40 3.62
CA LEU A 248 -11.62 21.64 3.71
C LEU A 248 -12.53 21.80 2.48
N PHE A 249 -11.98 21.56 1.28
CA PHE A 249 -12.73 21.74 0.03
C PHE A 249 -13.92 20.75 -0.05
N MET A 250 -13.73 19.48 0.33
CA MET A 250 -14.82 18.52 0.34
C MET A 250 -15.84 18.80 1.43
N ASN A 251 -15.42 19.28 2.60
CA ASN A 251 -16.34 19.62 3.67
C ASN A 251 -17.25 20.79 3.29
N ILE A 252 -16.73 21.79 2.57
CA ILE A 252 -17.53 22.92 2.10
C ILE A 252 -18.45 22.49 0.96
N THR A 253 -17.91 21.84 -0.08
CA THR A 253 -18.67 21.55 -1.30
C THR A 253 -19.69 20.41 -1.09
N LEU A 254 -19.44 19.48 -0.18
CA LEU A 254 -20.32 18.35 0.13
C LEU A 254 -21.00 18.48 1.51
N PHE A 255 -21.12 19.70 2.06
CA PHE A 255 -21.64 19.93 3.41
C PHE A 255 -22.92 19.12 3.73
N PRO A 256 -23.97 19.11 2.91
CA PRO A 256 -25.17 18.34 3.21
C PRO A 256 -24.94 16.83 3.28
N ILE A 257 -24.09 16.31 2.38
CA ILE A 257 -23.71 14.90 2.32
C ILE A 257 -22.83 14.53 3.53
N GLN A 258 -21.94 15.42 3.94
CA GLN A 258 -21.09 15.19 5.12
C GLN A 258 -21.92 15.14 6.41
N VAL A 259 -22.89 16.02 6.57
CA VAL A 259 -23.83 15.96 7.70
C VAL A 259 -24.56 14.63 7.72
N TYR A 260 -25.13 14.20 6.59
CA TYR A 260 -25.79 12.89 6.47
C TYR A 260 -24.85 11.72 6.80
N ARG A 261 -23.59 11.77 6.36
CA ARG A 261 -22.60 10.72 6.64
C ARG A 261 -22.22 10.67 8.12
N ILE A 262 -22.06 11.82 8.77
CA ILE A 262 -21.76 11.92 10.19
C ILE A 262 -22.93 11.38 11.02
N THR A 263 -24.17 11.80 10.72
CA THR A 263 -25.36 11.31 11.43
C THR A 263 -25.56 9.81 11.26
N ARG A 264 -25.36 9.30 10.03
CA ARG A 264 -25.41 7.86 9.75
C ARG A 264 -24.31 7.09 10.48
N HIS A 265 -23.09 7.64 10.58
CA HIS A 265 -21.99 7.02 11.32
C HIS A 265 -22.27 6.94 12.81
N LEU A 266 -22.82 8.03 13.40
CA LEU A 266 -23.23 8.06 14.80
C LEU A 266 -24.37 7.06 15.07
N ALA A 267 -25.40 7.03 14.21
CA ALA A 267 -26.47 6.05 14.27
C ALA A 267 -25.96 4.61 14.10
N GLY A 268 -24.99 4.39 13.17
CA GLY A 268 -24.37 3.09 12.97
C GLY A 268 -23.55 2.61 14.16
N LYS A 269 -22.88 3.50 14.89
CA LYS A 269 -22.21 3.16 16.16
C LYS A 269 -23.22 2.73 17.24
N LEU A 270 -24.39 3.36 17.28
CA LEU A 270 -25.43 2.97 18.20
C LEU A 270 -26.03 1.60 17.81
N TYR A 271 -26.28 1.40 16.50
CA TYR A 271 -26.80 0.15 15.95
C TYR A 271 -25.81 -1.02 16.08
N SER A 272 -24.50 -0.80 15.91
CA SER A 272 -23.46 -1.83 16.01
C SER A 272 -23.26 -2.37 17.43
N LYS A 273 -23.73 -1.64 18.46
CA LYS A 273 -23.81 -2.18 19.84
C LYS A 273 -24.87 -3.27 19.97
N ILE A 274 -25.86 -3.30 19.08
CA ILE A 274 -27.00 -4.23 19.12
C ILE A 274 -26.82 -5.36 18.09
N PHE A 275 -26.27 -5.07 16.92
CA PHE A 275 -26.10 -6.00 15.82
C PHE A 275 -24.62 -6.06 15.39
N LYS A 276 -24.06 -7.29 15.22
CA LYS A 276 -22.69 -7.47 14.71
C LYS A 276 -22.59 -6.89 13.30
N PRO A 277 -21.72 -5.90 13.03
CA PRO A 277 -21.56 -5.34 11.69
C PRO A 277 -20.89 -6.37 10.76
N LYS A 278 -21.23 -6.31 9.45
CA LYS A 278 -20.43 -6.95 8.40
C LYS A 278 -19.00 -6.42 8.47
N SER A 279 -18.02 -7.29 8.21
CA SER A 279 -16.60 -6.92 8.19
C SER A 279 -16.38 -5.85 7.11
N HIS A 280 -16.08 -4.64 7.53
CA HIS A 280 -15.61 -3.58 6.64
C HIS A 280 -14.10 -3.44 6.82
N LEU A 281 -13.40 -3.12 5.72
CA LEU A 281 -11.99 -2.77 5.78
C LEU A 281 -11.79 -1.62 6.76
N TYR A 282 -10.78 -1.75 7.63
CA TYR A 282 -10.42 -0.68 8.57
C TYR A 282 -10.04 0.58 7.80
N PHE A 283 -10.49 1.73 8.29
CA PHE A 283 -10.17 3.04 7.71
C PHE A 283 -10.03 4.07 8.82
N TYR A 284 -8.88 4.72 8.89
CA TYR A 284 -8.65 5.86 9.78
C TYR A 284 -7.71 6.87 9.13
N SER A 285 -8.18 8.11 8.99
CA SER A 285 -7.44 9.20 8.36
C SER A 285 -6.94 10.20 9.39
N HIS A 286 -5.64 10.43 9.43
CA HIS A 286 -5.01 11.50 10.19
C HIS A 286 -5.00 12.82 9.42
N SER A 287 -4.86 13.94 10.14
CA SER A 287 -4.67 15.26 9.55
C SER A 287 -3.23 15.49 9.09
N LEU A 288 -2.99 16.50 8.24
CA LEU A 288 -1.63 16.90 7.84
C LEU A 288 -0.76 17.34 9.04
N ALA A 289 -1.36 17.83 10.11
CA ALA A 289 -0.65 18.18 11.33
C ALA A 289 -0.03 16.95 12.02
N TRP A 290 -0.67 15.78 11.92
CA TRP A 290 -0.12 14.53 12.43
C TRP A 290 1.16 14.13 11.67
N PHE A 291 1.16 14.20 10.34
CA PHE A 291 2.36 13.94 9.53
C PHE A 291 3.51 14.88 9.87
N LYS A 292 3.20 16.17 10.10
CA LYS A 292 4.21 17.15 10.52
C LYS A 292 4.80 16.83 11.90
N ARG A 293 3.98 16.35 12.84
CA ARG A 293 4.46 15.92 14.16
C ARG A 293 5.37 14.71 14.06
N TRP A 294 4.97 13.70 13.29
CA TRP A 294 5.82 12.53 13.03
C TRP A 294 7.15 12.92 12.38
N ALA A 295 7.15 13.87 11.45
CA ALA A 295 8.37 14.33 10.80
C ALA A 295 9.33 15.06 11.75
N GLY A 296 8.80 15.76 12.74
CA GLY A 296 9.59 16.59 13.62
C GLY A 296 10.35 17.68 12.86
N ASN A 297 11.59 17.96 13.31
CA ASN A 297 12.51 18.88 12.63
C ASN A 297 13.49 18.17 11.68
N ASP A 298 13.54 16.83 11.72
CA ASP A 298 14.59 16.05 11.07
C ASP A 298 14.21 15.60 9.66
N LYS A 299 12.90 15.61 9.34
CA LYS A 299 12.40 15.15 8.04
C LYS A 299 11.70 16.30 7.31
N LYS A 300 12.11 16.54 6.07
CA LYS A 300 11.44 17.54 5.22
C LYS A 300 10.16 16.96 4.65
N ILE A 301 8.99 17.57 4.96
CA ILE A 301 7.69 17.22 4.41
C ILE A 301 7.20 18.32 3.47
N GLU A 302 6.79 17.89 2.28
CA GLU A 302 6.12 18.75 1.29
C GLU A 302 4.78 18.09 0.92
N VAL A 303 3.75 18.92 0.67
CA VAL A 303 2.40 18.43 0.39
C VAL A 303 1.91 19.02 -0.92
N TYR A 304 1.47 18.16 -1.83
CA TYR A 304 1.00 18.51 -3.16
C TYR A 304 -0.34 17.86 -3.47
N SER A 305 -1.04 18.30 -4.49
CA SER A 305 -2.27 17.66 -4.94
C SER A 305 -2.00 16.40 -5.76
N TRP A 306 -2.62 15.29 -5.37
CA TRP A 306 -2.83 14.15 -6.26
C TRP A 306 -4.16 14.31 -6.99
N ARG A 307 -5.24 14.51 -6.24
CA ARG A 307 -6.59 14.79 -6.72
C ARG A 307 -7.39 15.47 -5.62
N SER A 308 -7.96 16.64 -5.88
CA SER A 308 -8.64 17.41 -4.83
C SER A 308 -10.07 16.97 -4.55
N VAL A 309 -10.70 16.19 -5.45
CA VAL A 309 -12.11 15.79 -5.34
C VAL A 309 -12.28 14.27 -5.24
N ASN A 310 -13.33 13.85 -4.52
CA ASN A 310 -13.70 12.46 -4.37
C ASN A 310 -14.87 12.06 -5.30
N ILE A 311 -15.25 10.78 -5.24
CA ILE A 311 -16.32 10.19 -6.06
C ILE A 311 -17.68 10.88 -5.84
N TYR A 312 -17.98 11.36 -4.61
CA TYR A 312 -19.26 12.01 -4.31
C TYR A 312 -19.34 13.36 -5.01
N PHE A 313 -18.26 14.14 -5.02
CA PHE A 313 -18.16 15.39 -5.78
C PHE A 313 -18.33 15.11 -7.28
N LEU A 314 -17.63 14.13 -7.82
CA LEU A 314 -17.73 13.77 -9.23
C LEU A 314 -19.16 13.37 -9.60
N LYS A 315 -19.81 12.54 -8.80
CA LYS A 315 -21.20 12.11 -9.06
C LYS A 315 -22.22 13.24 -8.93
N LEU A 316 -22.00 14.20 -8.01
CA LEU A 316 -22.95 15.27 -7.74
C LEU A 316 -22.83 16.43 -8.73
N TYR A 317 -21.60 16.86 -9.06
CA TYR A 317 -21.36 18.09 -9.83
C TYR A 317 -20.90 17.85 -11.27
N ILE A 318 -20.38 16.66 -11.58
CA ILE A 318 -19.78 16.41 -12.89
C ILE A 318 -20.72 15.58 -13.76
N HIS A 319 -21.37 16.28 -14.71
CA HIS A 319 -22.29 15.68 -15.67
C HIS A 319 -21.91 16.08 -17.09
N LYS A 320 -21.92 15.13 -18.04
CA LYS A 320 -21.55 15.36 -19.43
C LYS A 320 -22.34 16.51 -20.07
N LYS A 321 -23.65 16.52 -19.85
CA LYS A 321 -24.57 17.55 -20.41
C LYS A 321 -24.45 18.93 -19.77
N LEU A 322 -23.83 19.05 -18.59
CA LEU A 322 -23.67 20.31 -17.84
C LEU A 322 -22.22 20.82 -17.88
N GLY A 323 -21.45 20.47 -18.91
CA GLY A 323 -20.07 20.93 -19.05
C GLY A 323 -19.08 20.32 -18.06
N GLY A 324 -19.38 19.12 -17.50
CA GLY A 324 -18.56 18.49 -16.49
C GLY A 324 -17.09 18.28 -16.91
N ALA A 325 -16.84 17.95 -18.17
CA ALA A 325 -15.49 17.82 -18.71
C ALA A 325 -14.70 19.14 -18.66
N PHE A 326 -15.36 20.27 -18.95
CA PHE A 326 -14.79 21.61 -18.86
C PHE A 326 -14.44 21.96 -17.40
N ILE A 327 -15.36 21.70 -16.47
CA ILE A 327 -15.11 21.91 -15.03
C ILE A 327 -13.90 21.12 -14.56
N LEU A 328 -13.80 19.83 -14.91
CA LEU A 328 -12.66 18.98 -14.52
C LEU A 328 -11.36 19.41 -15.18
N LYS A 329 -11.38 19.89 -16.42
CA LYS A 329 -10.19 20.46 -17.08
C LYS A 329 -9.67 21.70 -16.33
N HIS A 330 -10.56 22.62 -15.96
CA HIS A 330 -10.19 23.80 -15.18
C HIS A 330 -9.68 23.43 -13.78
N LEU A 331 -10.32 22.50 -13.11
CA LEU A 331 -9.89 22.00 -11.82
C LEU A 331 -8.49 21.38 -11.93
N SER A 332 -8.27 20.49 -12.91
CA SER A 332 -6.96 19.87 -13.15
C SER A 332 -5.86 20.90 -13.43
N ASN A 333 -6.15 21.91 -14.24
CA ASN A 333 -5.20 22.99 -14.51
C ASN A 333 -4.88 23.81 -13.25
N SER A 334 -5.89 24.06 -12.40
CA SER A 334 -5.70 24.74 -11.12
C SER A 334 -4.87 23.92 -10.15
N GLU A 335 -5.09 22.60 -10.07
CA GLU A 335 -4.30 21.66 -9.26
C GLU A 335 -2.83 21.61 -9.73
N GLU A 336 -2.58 21.67 -11.04
CA GLU A 336 -1.23 21.73 -11.61
C GLU A 336 -0.54 23.07 -11.34
N LYS A 337 -1.29 24.17 -11.40
CA LYS A 337 -0.75 25.52 -11.17
C LYS A 337 -0.50 25.80 -9.69
N TYR A 338 -1.35 25.28 -8.80
CA TYR A 338 -1.29 25.52 -7.35
C TYR A 338 -1.28 24.21 -6.55
N PRO A 339 -0.32 23.29 -6.81
CA PRO A 339 -0.38 21.95 -6.26
C PRO A 339 -0.29 21.91 -4.73
N GLN A 340 0.46 22.83 -4.12
CA GLN A 340 0.59 22.90 -2.66
C GLN A 340 -0.67 23.39 -1.96
N VAL A 341 -1.42 24.31 -2.59
CA VAL A 341 -2.71 24.78 -2.06
C VAL A 341 -3.71 23.62 -2.09
N TRP A 342 -3.90 23.03 -3.27
CA TRP A 342 -4.83 21.92 -3.46
C TRP A 342 -4.47 20.67 -2.64
N GLY A 343 -3.18 20.42 -2.42
CA GLY A 343 -2.73 19.33 -1.55
C GLY A 343 -3.14 19.51 -0.09
N LYS A 344 -3.25 20.79 0.38
CA LYS A 344 -3.65 21.07 1.77
C LYS A 344 -5.16 21.09 1.99
N ILE A 345 -5.94 21.49 0.98
CA ILE A 345 -7.39 21.66 1.11
C ILE A 345 -8.20 20.55 0.43
N GLY A 346 -7.63 19.86 -0.55
CA GLY A 346 -8.26 18.77 -1.30
C GLY A 346 -8.36 17.46 -0.53
N GLU A 347 -8.95 16.46 -1.17
CA GLU A 347 -9.20 15.14 -0.55
C GLU A 347 -7.95 14.25 -0.55
N TYR A 348 -7.23 14.21 -1.67
CA TYR A 348 -6.12 13.28 -1.86
C TYR A 348 -4.80 14.04 -2.10
N PRO A 349 -4.02 14.33 -1.05
CA PRO A 349 -2.68 14.87 -1.19
C PRO A 349 -1.67 13.80 -1.62
N VAL A 350 -0.60 14.27 -2.26
CA VAL A 350 0.70 13.60 -2.28
C VAL A 350 1.54 14.20 -1.16
N ILE A 351 1.93 13.39 -0.20
CA ILE A 351 2.84 13.75 0.87
C ILE A 351 4.22 13.24 0.49
N VAL A 352 5.17 14.15 0.33
CA VAL A 352 6.55 13.84 -0.04
C VAL A 352 7.43 14.04 1.18
N VAL A 353 8.15 12.99 1.57
CA VAL A 353 9.14 13.03 2.65
C VAL A 353 10.51 12.79 2.06
N THR A 354 11.46 13.67 2.35
CA THR A 354 12.87 13.49 1.97
C THR A 354 13.67 13.09 3.20
N LYS A 355 14.43 11.99 3.09
CA LYS A 355 15.32 11.47 4.14
C LYS A 355 16.63 12.22 4.15
#